data_cd2d690a9b3b36aca7d831d4e83471a8
#
_entry.id   cd2d690a9b3b36aca7d831d4e83471a8
#
_cell.length_a   1.000
_cell.length_b   1.000
_cell.length_c   1.000
_cell.angle_alpha   90.00
_cell.angle_beta   90.00
_cell.angle_gamma   90.00
#
_symmetry.space_group_name_H-M   'P 1'
#
loop_
_entity.id
_entity.type
_entity.pdbx_description
1 polymer ?
#
loop_
_entity_poly.entity_id
_entity_poly.type
_entity_poly.pdbx_seq_one_letter_code
_entity_poly.pdbx_strand_id
1 'polypeptide(L)'
;MLNAVRAEVGQTEQPPGSNDSPRIAQYRQATAGAPGPGPWCAYFVSWAARQAGVPIGDSGQGFGRVDDVMAWGQRAGKALPAGSTPQPGDLIVWDEHIGIVESVGADGSIRTIEGNSSDRVSQRTYGSDGGGAVGYVRLG
;
A
#
# COMPACT_ATOMS: atom_id res chain seq x y z
N MET A 1 -4.43 -7.55 8.87
CA MET A 1 -3.52 -6.79 8.00
C MET A 1 -2.72 -5.75 8.77
N LEU A 2 -3.36 -4.92 9.59
CA LEU A 2 -2.66 -3.83 10.27
C LEU A 2 -1.58 -4.30 11.22
N ASN A 3 -1.81 -5.38 11.98
CA ASN A 3 -0.76 -5.92 12.87
C ASN A 3 0.47 -6.37 12.09
N ALA A 4 0.28 -6.99 10.92
CA ALA A 4 1.39 -7.43 10.08
C ALA A 4 2.22 -6.25 9.56
N VAL A 5 1.58 -5.18 9.08
CA VAL A 5 2.30 -4.03 8.53
C VAL A 5 2.92 -3.16 9.61
N ARG A 6 2.30 -3.06 10.80
CA ARG A 6 2.90 -2.36 11.94
C ARG A 6 4.24 -2.98 12.34
N ALA A 7 4.35 -4.30 12.26
CA ALA A 7 5.58 -5.02 12.56
C ALA A 7 6.69 -4.73 11.53
N GLU A 8 6.35 -4.24 10.33
CA GLU A 8 7.31 -3.94 9.28
C GLU A 8 7.85 -2.51 9.33
N VAL A 9 7.25 -1.61 10.11
CA VAL A 9 7.70 -0.22 10.21
C VAL A 9 9.18 -0.19 10.59
N GLY A 10 9.98 0.55 9.83
CA GLY A 10 11.42 0.65 10.02
C GLY A 10 12.25 -0.26 9.12
N GLN A 11 11.64 -1.20 8.38
CA GLN A 11 12.37 -1.96 7.36
C GLN A 11 12.90 -1.03 6.28
N THR A 12 14.19 -1.16 5.94
CA THR A 12 14.90 -0.25 5.03
C THR A 12 15.46 -1.00 3.84
N GLU A 13 15.75 -0.25 2.78
CA GLU A 13 16.54 -0.75 1.65
C GLU A 13 17.98 -1.03 2.08
N GLN A 14 18.54 -2.12 1.55
CA GLN A 14 19.90 -2.54 1.82
C GLN A 14 20.54 -3.06 0.53
N PRO A 15 21.51 -2.34 -0.05
CA PRO A 15 22.02 -1.05 0.42
C PRO A 15 21.04 0.10 0.19
N PRO A 16 21.21 1.24 0.86
CA PRO A 16 20.32 2.38 0.68
C PRO A 16 20.20 2.81 -0.79
N GLY A 17 18.97 3.08 -1.23
CA GLY A 17 18.68 3.47 -2.62
C GLY A 17 18.59 2.32 -3.62
N SER A 18 18.75 1.07 -3.17
CA SER A 18 18.75 -0.10 -4.08
C SER A 18 17.36 -0.61 -4.46
N ASN A 19 16.30 -0.14 -3.82
CA ASN A 19 14.95 -0.70 -3.91
C ASN A 19 14.89 -2.18 -3.54
N ASP A 20 15.80 -2.63 -2.70
CA ASP A 20 15.92 -4.04 -2.35
C ASP A 20 16.42 -4.26 -0.92
N SER A 21 16.12 -5.41 -0.39
CA SER A 21 16.66 -6.03 0.81
C SER A 21 16.13 -7.46 0.86
N PRO A 22 16.64 -8.33 1.73
CA PRO A 22 16.03 -9.66 1.91
C PRO A 22 14.55 -9.58 2.25
N ARG A 23 14.12 -8.60 3.06
CA ARG A 23 12.71 -8.43 3.42
C ARG A 23 11.89 -7.87 2.27
N ILE A 24 12.39 -6.88 1.55
CA ILE A 24 11.71 -6.31 0.37
C ILE A 24 11.52 -7.37 -0.72
N ALA A 25 12.49 -8.27 -0.89
CA ALA A 25 12.34 -9.40 -1.80
C ALA A 25 11.14 -10.28 -1.42
N GLN A 26 10.86 -10.45 -0.12
CA GLN A 26 9.67 -11.18 0.34
C GLN A 26 8.39 -10.43 -0.01
N TYR A 27 8.37 -9.11 0.06
CA TYR A 27 7.20 -8.33 -0.39
C TYR A 27 6.93 -8.58 -1.87
N ARG A 28 7.98 -8.60 -2.71
CA ARG A 28 7.82 -8.86 -4.15
C ARG A 28 7.26 -10.26 -4.46
N GLN A 29 7.55 -11.25 -3.62
CA GLN A 29 7.07 -12.63 -3.83
C GLN A 29 5.55 -12.74 -3.83
N ALA A 30 4.83 -11.80 -3.22
CA ALA A 30 3.37 -11.77 -3.23
C ALA A 30 2.80 -11.30 -4.57
N THR A 31 3.64 -10.85 -5.50
CA THR A 31 3.23 -10.42 -6.84
C THR A 31 3.77 -11.40 -7.86
N ALA A 32 2.87 -12.07 -8.56
CA ALA A 32 3.23 -13.04 -9.59
C ALA A 32 3.95 -12.34 -10.75
N GLY A 33 5.07 -12.92 -11.20
CA GLY A 33 5.82 -12.39 -12.34
C GLY A 33 6.60 -11.11 -12.06
N ALA A 34 6.81 -10.75 -10.80
CA ALA A 34 7.59 -9.54 -10.47
C ALA A 34 9.00 -9.64 -11.08
N PRO A 35 9.45 -8.61 -11.84
CA PRO A 35 10.70 -8.71 -12.59
C PRO A 35 11.96 -8.53 -11.76
N GLY A 36 11.85 -8.08 -10.51
CA GLY A 36 13.00 -7.84 -9.64
C GLY A 36 12.93 -6.48 -8.96
N PRO A 37 14.06 -5.97 -8.41
CA PRO A 37 14.07 -4.70 -7.69
C PRO A 37 13.55 -3.52 -8.52
N GLY A 38 12.78 -2.66 -7.85
CA GLY A 38 12.18 -1.46 -8.40
C GLY A 38 11.36 -0.78 -7.31
N PRO A 39 10.66 0.32 -7.59
CA PRO A 39 9.77 0.96 -6.62
C PRO A 39 8.83 -0.08 -6.01
N TRP A 40 8.78 -0.15 -4.68
CA TRP A 40 8.16 -1.29 -4.00
C TRP A 40 6.93 -0.98 -3.17
N CYS A 41 6.34 0.22 -3.32
CA CYS A 41 5.13 0.57 -2.57
C CYS A 41 3.95 -0.35 -2.91
N ALA A 42 3.72 -0.65 -4.19
CA ALA A 42 2.65 -1.55 -4.61
C ALA A 42 2.95 -3.01 -4.26
N TYR A 43 4.21 -3.44 -4.31
CA TYR A 43 4.61 -4.77 -3.83
C TYR A 43 4.32 -4.93 -2.34
N PHE A 44 4.59 -3.90 -1.55
CA PHE A 44 4.36 -3.93 -0.12
C PHE A 44 2.86 -4.10 0.20
N VAL A 45 1.98 -3.31 -0.43
CA VAL A 45 0.54 -3.45 -0.18
C VAL A 45 -0.01 -4.76 -0.71
N SER A 46 0.52 -5.28 -1.81
CA SER A 46 0.14 -6.60 -2.33
C SER A 46 0.50 -7.71 -1.34
N TRP A 47 1.69 -7.63 -0.75
CA TRP A 47 2.10 -8.55 0.31
C TRP A 47 1.20 -8.44 1.54
N ALA A 48 0.93 -7.23 2.00
CA ALA A 48 0.10 -7.00 3.18
C ALA A 48 -1.33 -7.56 2.99
N ALA A 49 -1.92 -7.32 1.83
CA ALA A 49 -3.25 -7.83 1.51
C ALA A 49 -3.28 -9.36 1.49
N ARG A 50 -2.24 -9.99 0.95
CA ARG A 50 -2.12 -11.45 0.94
C ARG A 50 -2.01 -12.01 2.35
N GLN A 51 -1.22 -11.37 3.23
CA GLN A 51 -1.12 -11.76 4.64
C GLN A 51 -2.47 -11.71 5.35
N ALA A 52 -3.34 -10.78 4.95
CA ALA A 52 -4.67 -10.62 5.53
C ALA A 52 -5.74 -11.54 4.92
N GLY A 53 -5.39 -12.35 3.92
CA GLY A 53 -6.34 -13.21 3.23
C GLY A 53 -7.26 -12.48 2.26
N VAL A 54 -6.91 -11.26 1.86
CA VAL A 54 -7.66 -10.45 0.87
C VAL A 54 -6.74 -10.03 -0.27
N PRO A 55 -6.13 -10.97 -0.99
CA PRO A 55 -5.12 -10.66 -2.00
C PRO A 55 -5.68 -9.79 -3.12
N ILE A 56 -4.80 -8.93 -3.65
CA ILE A 56 -5.14 -7.97 -4.70
C ILE A 56 -5.04 -8.64 -6.07
N GLY A 57 -5.99 -8.32 -6.95
CA GLY A 57 -6.01 -8.80 -8.32
C GLY A 57 -7.13 -9.78 -8.58
N ASP A 58 -7.49 -9.96 -9.86
CA ASP A 58 -8.62 -10.80 -10.27
C ASP A 58 -8.43 -12.28 -9.86
N SER A 59 -7.17 -12.71 -9.76
CA SER A 59 -6.78 -14.04 -9.28
C SER A 59 -5.89 -13.97 -8.03
N GLY A 60 -5.83 -12.82 -7.36
CA GLY A 60 -4.98 -12.63 -6.19
C GLY A 60 -3.49 -12.54 -6.51
N GLN A 61 -3.15 -12.23 -7.75
CA GLN A 61 -1.77 -12.24 -8.24
C GLN A 61 -0.90 -11.11 -7.70
N GLY A 62 -1.50 -10.06 -7.13
CA GLY A 62 -0.79 -8.85 -6.72
C GLY A 62 -0.36 -7.98 -7.90
N PHE A 63 0.10 -6.77 -7.62
CA PHE A 63 0.59 -5.84 -8.64
C PHE A 63 1.82 -5.11 -8.15
N GLY A 64 2.71 -4.80 -9.09
CA GLY A 64 3.91 -3.98 -8.83
C GLY A 64 3.73 -2.51 -9.15
N ARG A 65 2.59 -2.11 -9.73
CA ARG A 65 2.32 -0.73 -10.14
C ARG A 65 1.06 -0.20 -9.48
N VAL A 66 1.15 1.04 -9.01
CA VAL A 66 0.03 1.72 -8.34
C VAL A 66 -1.20 1.82 -9.25
N ASP A 67 -0.99 2.17 -10.52
CA ASP A 67 -2.08 2.30 -11.50
C ASP A 67 -2.84 0.98 -11.69
N ASP A 68 -2.14 -0.14 -11.66
CA ASP A 68 -2.75 -1.46 -11.81
C ASP A 68 -3.62 -1.80 -10.60
N VAL A 69 -3.19 -1.43 -9.40
CA VAL A 69 -3.99 -1.63 -8.18
C VAL A 69 -5.27 -0.80 -8.26
N MET A 70 -5.18 0.48 -8.63
CA MET A 70 -6.36 1.33 -8.74
C MET A 70 -7.31 0.84 -9.82
N ALA A 71 -6.80 0.46 -11.00
CA ALA A 71 -7.62 -0.05 -12.09
C ALA A 71 -8.38 -1.32 -11.67
N TRP A 72 -7.69 -2.22 -10.96
CA TRP A 72 -8.34 -3.41 -10.40
C TRP A 72 -9.42 -3.04 -9.39
N GLY A 73 -9.14 -2.09 -8.49
CA GLY A 73 -10.12 -1.62 -7.50
C GLY A 73 -11.38 -1.08 -8.15
N GLN A 74 -11.23 -0.34 -9.24
CA GLN A 74 -12.35 0.17 -10.03
C GLN A 74 -13.16 -0.95 -10.67
N ARG A 75 -12.49 -1.92 -11.31
CA ARG A 75 -13.18 -3.07 -11.93
C ARG A 75 -13.91 -3.93 -10.91
N ALA A 76 -13.32 -4.10 -9.73
CA ALA A 76 -13.88 -4.94 -8.67
C ALA A 76 -14.96 -4.24 -7.84
N GLY A 77 -15.23 -2.96 -8.11
CA GLY A 77 -16.19 -2.17 -7.32
C GLY A 77 -15.71 -1.84 -5.92
N LYS A 78 -14.40 -1.81 -5.71
CA LYS A 78 -13.75 -1.56 -4.40
C LYS A 78 -13.13 -0.17 -4.29
N ALA A 79 -13.08 0.59 -5.37
CA ALA A 79 -12.49 1.92 -5.36
C ALA A 79 -13.47 2.95 -4.79
N LEU A 80 -12.93 3.87 -3.99
CA LEU A 80 -13.65 5.03 -3.46
C LEU A 80 -13.02 6.30 -4.04
N PRO A 81 -13.84 7.32 -4.36
CA PRO A 81 -13.31 8.55 -4.95
C PRO A 81 -12.50 9.38 -3.97
N ALA A 82 -11.73 10.32 -4.50
CA ALA A 82 -11.07 11.34 -3.70
C ALA A 82 -12.10 12.08 -2.85
N GLY A 83 -11.73 12.45 -1.62
CA GLY A 83 -12.63 13.11 -0.67
C GLY A 83 -13.48 12.16 0.16
N SER A 84 -13.47 10.86 -0.13
CA SER A 84 -14.11 9.86 0.72
C SER A 84 -13.42 9.80 2.09
N THR A 85 -14.17 9.40 3.12
CA THR A 85 -13.57 9.09 4.43
C THR A 85 -13.14 7.63 4.43
N PRO A 86 -11.83 7.34 4.48
CA PRO A 86 -11.37 5.96 4.49
C PRO A 86 -11.60 5.31 5.85
N GLN A 87 -11.42 3.99 5.89
CA GLN A 87 -11.43 3.17 7.10
C GLN A 87 -10.07 2.52 7.27
N PRO A 88 -9.69 2.15 8.52
CA PRO A 88 -8.47 1.36 8.74
C PRO A 88 -8.46 0.10 7.87
N GLY A 89 -7.33 -0.15 7.23
CA GLY A 89 -7.18 -1.26 6.28
C GLY A 89 -7.48 -0.92 4.84
N ASP A 90 -8.07 0.24 4.55
CA ASP A 90 -8.20 0.71 3.16
C ASP A 90 -6.82 1.03 2.59
N LEU A 91 -6.67 0.86 1.28
CA LEU A 91 -5.50 1.38 0.58
C LEU A 91 -5.75 2.85 0.25
N ILE A 92 -4.74 3.69 0.42
CA ILE A 92 -4.76 5.09 0.02
C ILE A 92 -3.87 5.25 -1.20
N VAL A 93 -4.40 5.89 -2.24
CA VAL A 93 -3.74 5.94 -3.55
C VAL A 93 -3.48 7.39 -3.93
N TRP A 94 -2.23 7.68 -4.25
CA TRP A 94 -1.79 8.91 -4.88
C TRP A 94 -1.39 8.60 -6.32
N ASP A 95 -1.00 9.60 -7.09
CA ASP A 95 -0.69 9.43 -8.51
C ASP A 95 0.39 8.36 -8.76
N GLU A 96 1.48 8.38 -8.00
CA GLU A 96 2.58 7.43 -8.19
C GLU A 96 2.98 6.71 -6.89
N HIS A 97 2.07 6.68 -5.91
CA HIS A 97 2.35 6.08 -4.61
C HIS A 97 1.09 5.47 -4.01
N ILE A 98 1.27 4.51 -3.12
CA ILE A 98 0.17 3.82 -2.46
C ILE A 98 0.61 3.43 -1.05
N GLY A 99 -0.33 3.44 -0.11
CA GLY A 99 -0.11 3.02 1.26
C GLY A 99 -1.34 2.37 1.84
N ILE A 100 -1.27 2.11 3.15
CA ILE A 100 -2.36 1.47 3.90
C ILE A 100 -2.82 2.44 4.98
N VAL A 101 -4.13 2.68 5.07
CA VAL A 101 -4.69 3.51 6.13
C VAL A 101 -4.61 2.73 7.44
N GLU A 102 -3.89 3.28 8.41
CA GLU A 102 -3.78 2.68 9.75
C GLU A 102 -4.91 3.14 10.65
N SER A 103 -5.22 4.43 10.65
CA SER A 103 -6.26 5.02 11.49
C SER A 103 -6.73 6.34 10.92
N VAL A 104 -7.93 6.76 11.35
CA VAL A 104 -8.51 8.07 11.01
C VAL A 104 -8.84 8.77 12.32
N GLY A 105 -8.33 9.97 12.50
CA GLY A 105 -8.56 10.76 13.70
C GLY A 105 -9.94 11.42 13.73
N ALA A 106 -10.33 11.92 14.89
CA ALA A 106 -11.61 12.62 15.07
C ALA A 106 -11.69 13.90 14.23
N ASP A 107 -10.56 14.51 13.91
CA ASP A 107 -10.45 15.70 13.04
C ASP A 107 -10.38 15.34 11.55
N GLY A 108 -10.50 14.06 11.21
CA GLY A 108 -10.41 13.56 9.83
C GLY A 108 -8.97 13.30 9.37
N SER A 109 -7.94 13.54 10.20
CA SER A 109 -6.56 13.23 9.83
C SER A 109 -6.39 11.75 9.56
N ILE A 110 -5.51 11.41 8.59
CA ILE A 110 -5.32 10.04 8.13
C ILE A 110 -3.88 9.62 8.44
N ARG A 111 -3.74 8.57 9.26
CA ARG A 111 -2.45 7.97 9.55
C ARG A 111 -2.27 6.75 8.65
N THR A 112 -1.09 6.62 8.06
CA THR A 112 -0.78 5.57 7.10
C THR A 112 0.45 4.78 7.48
N ILE A 113 0.57 3.59 6.87
CA ILE A 113 1.82 2.82 6.82
C ILE A 113 2.11 2.58 5.34
N GLU A 114 3.31 2.95 4.90
CA GLU A 114 3.68 3.02 3.49
C GLU A 114 5.02 2.35 3.26
N GLY A 115 5.08 1.46 2.27
CA GLY A 115 6.35 0.94 1.77
C GLY A 115 6.99 1.95 0.81
N ASN A 116 8.32 2.01 0.83
CA ASN A 116 9.11 2.91 -0.02
C ASN A 116 8.79 4.40 0.20
N SER A 117 8.51 4.76 1.44
CA SER A 117 8.41 6.15 1.85
C SER A 117 9.71 6.50 2.57
N SER A 118 10.55 7.36 1.95
CA SER A 118 11.92 7.64 2.38
C SER A 118 12.77 6.35 2.43
N ASP A 119 12.64 5.50 1.40
CA ASP A 119 13.38 4.23 1.23
C ASP A 119 13.17 3.23 2.38
N ARG A 120 12.01 3.30 3.04
CA ARG A 120 11.66 2.42 4.16
C ARG A 120 10.17 2.24 4.28
N VAL A 121 9.76 1.32 5.15
CA VAL A 121 8.38 1.25 5.63
C VAL A 121 8.21 2.32 6.70
N SER A 122 7.35 3.30 6.45
CA SER A 122 7.18 4.48 7.30
C SER A 122 5.73 4.66 7.71
N GLN A 123 5.53 5.26 8.89
CA GLN A 123 4.24 5.83 9.29
C GLN A 123 4.21 7.30 8.89
N ARG A 124 3.08 7.74 8.32
CA ARG A 124 2.85 9.13 7.94
C ARG A 124 1.49 9.58 8.45
N THR A 125 1.30 10.89 8.54
CA THR A 125 0.00 11.49 8.87
C THR A 125 -0.30 12.60 7.89
N TYR A 126 -1.53 12.60 7.38
CA TYR A 126 -2.02 13.58 6.40
C TYR A 126 -3.29 14.21 6.94
N GLY A 127 -3.70 15.34 6.36
CA GLY A 127 -5.01 15.93 6.60
C GLY A 127 -6.15 15.08 6.03
N SER A 128 -7.37 15.55 6.17
CA SER A 128 -8.57 14.83 5.75
C SER A 128 -8.65 14.59 4.24
N ASP A 129 -7.90 15.35 3.44
CA ASP A 129 -7.79 15.16 1.99
C ASP A 129 -6.80 14.03 1.61
N GLY A 130 -6.16 13.40 2.61
CA GLY A 130 -5.17 12.35 2.39
C GLY A 130 -3.89 12.86 1.73
N GLY A 131 -3.57 14.15 1.86
CA GLY A 131 -2.39 14.71 1.20
C GLY A 131 -2.51 14.75 -0.32
N GLY A 132 -3.72 14.95 -0.84
CA GLY A 132 -3.98 14.95 -2.28
C GLY A 132 -4.23 13.56 -2.85
N ALA A 133 -4.68 12.61 -2.04
CA ALA A 133 -5.02 11.26 -2.51
C ALA A 133 -6.04 11.32 -3.65
N VAL A 134 -5.81 10.50 -4.69
CA VAL A 134 -6.72 10.42 -5.84
C VAL A 134 -7.87 9.44 -5.59
N GLY A 135 -7.77 8.61 -4.56
CA GLY A 135 -8.82 7.70 -4.17
C GLY A 135 -8.34 6.66 -3.16
N TYR A 136 -9.23 5.72 -2.86
CA TYR A 136 -8.97 4.64 -1.91
C TYR A 136 -9.46 3.33 -2.51
N VAL A 137 -8.93 2.21 -2.00
CA VAL A 137 -9.41 0.87 -2.37
C VAL A 137 -9.73 0.11 -1.09
N ARG A 138 -10.97 -0.35 -0.97
CA ARG A 138 -11.45 -1.10 0.20
C ARG A 138 -11.38 -2.58 -0.08
N LEU A 139 -10.51 -3.29 0.64
CA LEU A 139 -10.24 -4.71 0.41
C LEU A 139 -11.25 -5.62 1.12
N GLY A 140 -11.73 -5.22 2.27
CA GLY A 140 -12.59 -6.04 3.09
C GLY A 140 -13.99 -5.55 3.31
#